data_46173b1b5d7f8e5fd72a59895ac7e780
#
_entry.id   46173b1b5d7f8e5fd72a59895ac7e780
#
_cell.length_a   1.000
_cell.length_b   1.000
_cell.length_c   1.000
_cell.angle_alpha   90.00
_cell.angle_beta   90.00
_cell.angle_gamma   90.00
#
_symmetry.space_group_name_H-M   'P 1'
#
loop_
_entity.id
_entity.type
_entity.pdbx_description
1 polymer ?
#
loop_
_entity_poly.entity_id
_entity_poly.type
_entity_poly.pdbx_seq_one_letter_code
_entity_poly.pdbx_strand_id
1 'polypeptide(L)'
;FDIGGGNGFVAKALEDSGINTVLIEPGIKGCLNAQKRGLTNIVCSTLENASFKEGVIKAIGLFDVVEHIESDITFLKYINSYLAANGLVFITVPAFNFLWSNEDVDAGHYKRYTLKSMASVLKNAGFKIEYSSYIFSILPLPVFLMRSLPSRLGLHKNSGEVDKYVKEHKTKKGIADKIMGAIWSREIKRIKSGKKIPFGGSCFIVARKSV
;
A
#
# COMPACT_ATOMS: atom_id res chain seq x y z
N PHE A 1 -11.84 1.50 6.93
CA PHE A 1 -10.69 2.04 7.66
C PHE A 1 -9.46 1.97 6.77
N ASP A 2 -8.70 3.06 6.70
CA ASP A 2 -7.38 3.14 6.04
C ASP A 2 -6.33 3.20 7.15
N ILE A 3 -5.64 2.07 7.40
CA ILE A 3 -4.72 1.94 8.54
C ILE A 3 -3.30 2.17 8.05
N GLY A 4 -2.57 3.08 8.70
CA GLY A 4 -1.24 3.52 8.28
C GLY A 4 -1.28 4.38 7.01
N GLY A 5 -2.41 5.04 6.72
CA GLY A 5 -2.62 5.77 5.46
C GLY A 5 -1.82 7.08 5.32
N GLY A 6 -0.89 7.34 6.24
CA GLY A 6 0.07 8.43 6.16
C GLY A 6 -0.58 9.81 5.95
N ASN A 7 -0.24 10.45 4.83
CA ASN A 7 -0.78 11.77 4.48
C ASN A 7 -2.24 11.76 3.99
N GLY A 8 -2.96 10.64 4.06
CA GLY A 8 -4.37 10.51 3.73
C GLY A 8 -4.72 10.56 2.25
N PHE A 9 -3.79 10.25 1.34
CA PHE A 9 -4.05 10.27 -0.10
C PHE A 9 -5.11 9.25 -0.51
N VAL A 10 -5.00 8.01 -0.02
CA VAL A 10 -5.94 6.93 -0.36
C VAL A 10 -7.26 7.15 0.36
N ALA A 11 -7.23 7.47 1.67
CA ALA A 11 -8.43 7.78 2.45
C ALA A 11 -9.27 8.89 1.79
N LYS A 12 -8.62 9.98 1.31
CA LYS A 12 -9.31 11.07 0.63
C LYS A 12 -9.91 10.63 -0.71
N ALA A 13 -9.17 9.87 -1.50
CA ALA A 13 -9.69 9.36 -2.77
C ALA A 13 -10.90 8.41 -2.58
N LEU A 14 -10.90 7.61 -1.51
CA LEU A 14 -12.03 6.76 -1.13
C LEU A 14 -13.23 7.61 -0.71
N GLU A 15 -13.02 8.64 0.14
CA GLU A 15 -14.06 9.57 0.57
C GLU A 15 -14.68 10.32 -0.62
N ASP A 16 -13.85 10.84 -1.53
CA ASP A 16 -14.31 11.51 -2.77
C ASP A 16 -15.10 10.58 -3.70
N SER A 17 -14.89 9.27 -3.56
CA SER A 17 -15.66 8.23 -4.26
C SER A 17 -16.94 7.82 -3.54
N GLY A 18 -17.30 8.49 -2.43
CA GLY A 18 -18.50 8.22 -1.65
C GLY A 18 -18.35 7.09 -0.63
N ILE A 19 -17.12 6.64 -0.34
CA ILE A 19 -16.86 5.61 0.66
C ILE A 19 -16.56 6.30 2.00
N ASN A 20 -17.41 6.05 3.02
CA ASN A 20 -17.15 6.56 4.35
C ASN A 20 -15.86 5.94 4.91
N THR A 21 -14.83 6.75 5.05
CA THR A 21 -13.46 6.30 5.37
C THR A 21 -13.00 6.93 6.68
N VAL A 22 -12.35 6.13 7.52
CA VAL A 22 -11.64 6.58 8.73
C VAL A 22 -10.15 6.32 8.51
N LEU A 23 -9.34 7.37 8.56
CA LEU A 23 -7.88 7.25 8.54
C LEU A 23 -7.38 6.97 9.96
N ILE A 24 -6.54 5.93 10.12
CA ILE A 24 -5.80 5.65 11.34
C ILE A 24 -4.33 5.76 11.04
N GLU A 25 -3.66 6.75 11.64
CA GLU A 25 -2.27 7.07 11.36
C GLU A 25 -1.56 7.50 12.66
N PRO A 26 -0.48 6.80 13.09
CA PRO A 26 0.21 7.16 14.32
C PRO A 26 1.06 8.43 14.19
N GLY A 27 1.50 8.80 12.99
CA GLY A 27 2.35 9.95 12.73
C GLY A 27 1.59 11.26 12.72
N ILE A 28 1.86 12.15 13.68
CA ILE A 28 1.19 13.46 13.78
C ILE A 28 1.34 14.30 12.50
N LYS A 29 2.49 14.23 11.81
CA LYS A 29 2.70 14.92 10.53
C LYS A 29 1.77 14.39 9.44
N GLY A 30 1.57 13.08 9.39
CA GLY A 30 0.62 12.42 8.48
C GLY A 30 -0.80 12.91 8.73
N CYS A 31 -1.24 12.87 9.99
CA CYS A 31 -2.57 13.34 10.40
C CYS A 31 -2.83 14.80 10.03
N LEU A 32 -1.87 15.69 10.29
CA LEU A 32 -1.98 17.11 9.93
C LEU A 32 -2.04 17.33 8.42
N ASN A 33 -1.30 16.56 7.64
CA ASN A 33 -1.34 16.62 6.18
C ASN A 33 -2.67 16.07 5.64
N ALA A 34 -3.20 15.00 6.22
CA ALA A 34 -4.51 14.47 5.88
C ALA A 34 -5.63 15.48 6.19
N GLN A 35 -5.56 16.16 7.35
CA GLN A 35 -6.49 17.23 7.70
C GLN A 35 -6.44 18.39 6.70
N LYS A 36 -5.24 18.85 6.32
CA LYS A 36 -5.06 19.89 5.29
C LYS A 36 -5.61 19.47 3.93
N ARG A 37 -5.67 18.15 3.65
CA ARG A 37 -6.27 17.57 2.45
C ARG A 37 -7.81 17.53 2.49
N GLY A 38 -8.40 17.89 3.62
CA GLY A 38 -9.85 17.94 3.81
C GLY A 38 -10.46 16.66 4.37
N LEU A 39 -9.65 15.72 4.88
CA LEU A 39 -10.20 14.59 5.65
C LEU A 39 -10.67 15.06 7.03
N THR A 40 -11.84 14.56 7.45
CA THR A 40 -12.43 14.88 8.75
C THR A 40 -12.34 13.70 9.73
N ASN A 41 -12.41 12.49 9.23
CA ASN A 41 -12.37 11.27 10.03
C ASN A 41 -10.95 10.77 10.18
N ILE A 42 -10.17 11.38 11.08
CA ILE A 42 -8.76 11.06 11.34
C ILE A 42 -8.60 10.66 12.80
N VAL A 43 -7.97 9.51 13.02
CA VAL A 43 -7.54 9.04 14.35
C VAL A 43 -6.02 9.00 14.37
N CYS A 44 -5.42 9.92 15.14
CA CYS A 44 -3.96 10.02 15.29
C CYS A 44 -3.51 9.01 16.36
N SER A 45 -3.43 7.74 15.98
CA SER A 45 -3.09 6.63 16.86
C SER A 45 -2.72 5.39 16.03
N THR A 46 -2.17 4.37 16.68
CA THR A 46 -2.21 3.00 16.15
C THR A 46 -3.61 2.41 16.32
N LEU A 47 -3.95 1.38 15.55
CA LEU A 47 -5.24 0.68 15.72
C LEU A 47 -5.37 0.10 17.15
N GLU A 48 -4.26 -0.37 17.72
CA GLU A 48 -4.18 -0.94 19.06
C GLU A 48 -4.59 0.06 20.15
N ASN A 49 -4.10 1.31 20.04
CA ASN A 49 -4.33 2.35 21.05
C ASN A 49 -5.63 3.14 20.79
N ALA A 50 -6.25 2.95 19.62
CA ALA A 50 -7.48 3.67 19.26
C ALA A 50 -8.74 3.12 19.90
N SER A 51 -8.65 2.04 20.69
CA SER A 51 -9.75 1.43 21.47
C SER A 51 -11.00 1.08 20.64
N PHE A 52 -10.83 0.72 19.37
CA PHE A 52 -11.93 0.22 18.56
C PHE A 52 -12.38 -1.16 19.05
N LYS A 53 -13.67 -1.42 18.92
CA LYS A 53 -14.25 -2.73 19.23
C LYS A 53 -13.81 -3.75 18.15
N GLU A 54 -13.43 -4.94 18.61
CA GLU A 54 -13.15 -6.07 17.70
C GLU A 54 -14.44 -6.57 17.02
N GLY A 55 -14.29 -7.17 15.86
CA GLY A 55 -15.37 -7.82 15.14
C GLY A 55 -16.40 -6.90 14.48
N VAL A 56 -16.11 -5.58 14.34
CA VAL A 56 -17.12 -4.62 13.83
C VAL A 56 -16.72 -3.94 12.53
N ILE A 57 -15.45 -3.94 12.15
CA ILE A 57 -14.97 -3.22 10.97
C ILE A 57 -15.27 -4.05 9.72
N LYS A 58 -16.02 -3.49 8.77
CA LYS A 58 -16.43 -4.19 7.54
C LYS A 58 -15.31 -4.30 6.50
N ALA A 59 -14.45 -3.28 6.43
CA ALA A 59 -13.36 -3.23 5.46
C ALA A 59 -12.13 -2.48 6.02
N ILE A 60 -10.95 -3.04 5.79
CA ILE A 60 -9.67 -2.44 6.18
C ILE A 60 -8.78 -2.34 4.93
N GLY A 61 -8.18 -1.16 4.70
CA GLY A 61 -7.10 -0.93 3.76
C GLY A 61 -5.76 -0.92 4.49
N LEU A 62 -4.77 -1.62 3.95
CA LEU A 62 -3.38 -1.64 4.35
C LEU A 62 -2.55 -1.36 3.08
N PHE A 63 -2.40 -0.08 2.75
CA PHE A 63 -1.75 0.33 1.51
C PHE A 63 -0.31 0.73 1.79
N ASP A 64 0.62 -0.15 1.41
CA ASP A 64 2.07 -0.05 1.65
C ASP A 64 2.37 0.10 3.16
N VAL A 65 1.86 -0.86 3.96
CA VAL A 65 1.99 -0.93 5.42
C VAL A 65 2.68 -2.22 5.86
N VAL A 66 2.30 -3.37 5.29
CA VAL A 66 2.71 -4.69 5.79
C VAL A 66 4.21 -4.92 5.62
N GLU A 67 4.84 -4.30 4.64
CA GLU A 67 6.29 -4.35 4.42
C GLU A 67 7.11 -3.71 5.54
N HIS A 68 6.51 -2.80 6.31
CA HIS A 68 7.12 -2.16 7.48
C HIS A 68 6.97 -2.98 8.77
N ILE A 69 6.31 -4.13 8.70
CA ILE A 69 6.02 -4.98 9.86
C ILE A 69 6.89 -6.23 9.81
N GLU A 70 7.77 -6.40 10.79
CA GLU A 70 8.65 -7.56 10.87
C GLU A 70 7.84 -8.86 11.02
N SER A 71 6.89 -8.90 11.96
CA SER A 71 6.01 -10.04 12.26
C SER A 71 4.65 -9.91 11.55
N ASP A 72 4.66 -9.96 10.21
CA ASP A 72 3.48 -9.72 9.36
C ASP A 72 2.29 -10.65 9.66
N ILE A 73 2.52 -11.94 9.92
CA ILE A 73 1.44 -12.88 10.28
C ILE A 73 0.76 -12.48 11.58
N THR A 74 1.52 -12.09 12.60
CA THR A 74 0.97 -11.67 13.90
C THR A 74 0.15 -10.39 13.74
N PHE A 75 0.70 -9.42 13.01
CA PHE A 75 0.00 -8.18 12.69
C PHE A 75 -1.32 -8.43 11.93
N LEU A 76 -1.28 -9.29 10.92
CA LEU A 76 -2.49 -9.59 10.14
C LEU A 76 -3.52 -10.42 10.92
N LYS A 77 -3.12 -11.26 11.87
CA LYS A 77 -4.06 -11.89 12.82
C LYS A 77 -4.73 -10.85 13.69
N TYR A 78 -3.97 -9.87 14.14
CA TYR A 78 -4.51 -8.74 14.90
C TYR A 78 -5.50 -7.91 14.06
N ILE A 79 -5.17 -7.58 12.83
CA ILE A 79 -6.10 -6.93 11.88
C ILE A 79 -7.37 -7.77 11.68
N ASN A 80 -7.21 -9.08 11.58
CA ASN A 80 -8.34 -10.02 11.42
C ASN A 80 -9.32 -9.97 12.60
N SER A 81 -8.83 -9.79 13.85
CA SER A 81 -9.71 -9.73 15.03
C SER A 81 -10.67 -8.53 14.97
N TYR A 82 -10.26 -7.40 14.40
CA TYR A 82 -11.12 -6.22 14.26
C TYR A 82 -12.14 -6.32 13.14
N LEU A 83 -11.89 -7.16 12.13
CA LEU A 83 -12.85 -7.33 11.05
C LEU A 83 -14.11 -8.05 11.50
N ALA A 84 -15.25 -7.54 11.08
CA ALA A 84 -16.53 -8.21 11.19
C ALA A 84 -16.51 -9.57 10.48
N ALA A 85 -17.48 -10.43 10.78
CA ALA A 85 -17.70 -11.66 10.03
C ALA A 85 -17.81 -11.34 8.53
N ASN A 86 -17.08 -12.07 7.69
CA ASN A 86 -16.97 -11.80 6.24
C ASN A 86 -16.38 -10.44 5.86
N GLY A 87 -15.76 -9.71 6.79
CA GLY A 87 -15.07 -8.44 6.51
C GLY A 87 -13.91 -8.62 5.53
N LEU A 88 -13.59 -7.55 4.83
CA LEU A 88 -12.57 -7.55 3.77
C LEU A 88 -11.31 -6.80 4.20
N VAL A 89 -10.15 -7.28 3.78
CA VAL A 89 -8.90 -6.54 3.81
C VAL A 89 -8.40 -6.30 2.38
N PHE A 90 -7.99 -5.07 2.12
CA PHE A 90 -7.37 -4.62 0.86
C PHE A 90 -5.92 -4.29 1.16
N ILE A 91 -5.01 -4.91 0.43
CA ILE A 91 -3.57 -4.78 0.71
C ILE A 91 -2.83 -4.42 -0.56
N THR A 92 -1.96 -3.39 -0.48
CA THR A 92 -0.85 -3.23 -1.40
C THR A 92 0.47 -3.42 -0.67
N VAL A 93 1.44 -4.05 -1.33
CA VAL A 93 2.82 -4.19 -0.86
C VAL A 93 3.78 -4.17 -2.05
N PRO A 94 5.00 -3.67 -1.89
CA PRO A 94 6.00 -3.69 -2.96
C PRO A 94 6.32 -5.12 -3.37
N ALA A 95 6.41 -5.31 -4.72
CA ALA A 95 6.64 -6.61 -5.30
C ALA A 95 8.13 -6.91 -5.50
N PHE A 96 8.47 -8.20 -5.45
CA PHE A 96 9.72 -8.83 -5.85
C PHE A 96 11.00 -8.36 -5.14
N ASN A 97 11.65 -9.26 -4.45
CA ASN A 97 12.94 -9.02 -3.79
C ASN A 97 14.07 -8.62 -4.77
N PHE A 98 13.98 -8.97 -6.06
CA PHE A 98 14.98 -8.52 -7.02
C PHE A 98 14.90 -7.01 -7.29
N LEU A 99 13.80 -6.34 -6.92
CA LEU A 99 13.64 -4.89 -6.98
C LEU A 99 14.11 -4.17 -5.70
N TRP A 100 14.61 -4.93 -4.70
CA TRP A 100 15.15 -4.35 -3.47
C TRP A 100 16.26 -3.35 -3.74
N SER A 101 16.24 -2.24 -3.04
CA SER A 101 17.21 -1.15 -3.15
C SER A 101 17.44 -0.47 -1.81
N ASN A 102 18.39 0.45 -1.74
CA ASN A 102 18.62 1.27 -0.55
C ASN A 102 17.39 2.11 -0.16
N GLU A 103 16.52 2.42 -1.11
CA GLU A 103 15.26 3.13 -0.81
C GLU A 103 14.31 2.28 0.04
N ASP A 104 14.36 0.95 -0.08
CA ASP A 104 13.59 0.07 0.82
C ASP A 104 14.15 0.13 2.24
N VAL A 105 15.49 0.16 2.37
CA VAL A 105 16.15 0.28 3.67
C VAL A 105 15.84 1.64 4.31
N ASP A 106 15.97 2.72 3.55
CA ASP A 106 15.70 4.09 4.01
C ASP A 106 14.23 4.28 4.40
N ALA A 107 13.31 3.57 3.72
CA ALA A 107 11.89 3.54 4.03
C ALA A 107 11.55 2.66 5.24
N GLY A 108 12.49 1.86 5.75
CA GLY A 108 12.27 0.93 6.86
C GLY A 108 11.48 -0.32 6.46
N HIS A 109 11.60 -0.76 5.21
CA HIS A 109 11.00 -2.02 4.78
C HIS A 109 11.78 -3.22 5.35
N TYR A 110 11.08 -4.26 5.74
CA TYR A 110 11.66 -5.55 6.11
C TYR A 110 11.77 -6.48 4.91
N LYS A 111 10.82 -6.41 3.97
CA LYS A 111 10.74 -7.35 2.83
C LYS A 111 9.86 -6.81 1.70
N ARG A 112 10.02 -7.43 0.54
CA ARG A 112 9.10 -7.32 -0.61
C ARG A 112 8.40 -8.66 -0.82
N TYR A 113 7.29 -8.65 -1.49
CA TYR A 113 6.42 -9.82 -1.61
C TYR A 113 6.27 -10.30 -3.07
N THR A 114 5.78 -11.50 -3.22
CA THR A 114 5.10 -11.99 -4.43
C THR A 114 3.64 -12.25 -4.08
N LEU A 115 2.77 -12.37 -5.07
CA LEU A 115 1.38 -12.76 -4.82
C LEU A 115 1.30 -14.09 -4.05
N LYS A 116 2.21 -15.03 -4.33
CA LYS A 116 2.27 -16.33 -3.65
C LYS A 116 2.69 -16.20 -2.19
N SER A 117 3.75 -15.44 -1.89
CA SER A 117 4.22 -15.26 -0.52
C SER A 117 3.19 -14.50 0.33
N MET A 118 2.61 -13.42 -0.20
CA MET A 118 1.60 -12.65 0.52
C MET A 118 0.31 -13.46 0.75
N ALA A 119 -0.11 -14.27 -0.24
CA ALA A 119 -1.24 -15.18 -0.07
C ALA A 119 -0.99 -16.24 1.03
N SER A 120 0.25 -16.72 1.17
CA SER A 120 0.62 -17.64 2.26
C SER A 120 0.51 -16.95 3.62
N VAL A 121 1.05 -15.74 3.76
CA VAL A 121 0.97 -14.93 4.99
C VAL A 121 -0.48 -14.70 5.38
N LEU A 122 -1.33 -14.27 4.44
CA LEU A 122 -2.75 -14.03 4.68
C LEU A 122 -3.51 -15.29 5.09
N LYS A 123 -3.24 -16.43 4.45
CA LYS A 123 -3.87 -17.72 4.84
C LYS A 123 -3.51 -18.10 6.27
N ASN A 124 -2.23 -17.93 6.67
CA ASN A 124 -1.76 -18.20 8.03
C ASN A 124 -2.33 -17.21 9.06
N ALA A 125 -2.79 -16.04 8.62
CA ALA A 125 -3.47 -15.04 9.43
C ALA A 125 -5.02 -15.20 9.44
N GLY A 126 -5.57 -16.27 8.86
CA GLY A 126 -7.01 -16.56 8.89
C GLY A 126 -7.81 -15.83 7.82
N PHE A 127 -7.21 -15.56 6.66
CA PHE A 127 -7.89 -14.94 5.52
C PHE A 127 -8.04 -15.90 4.34
N LYS A 128 -9.14 -15.75 3.60
CA LYS A 128 -9.36 -16.36 2.31
C LYS A 128 -9.15 -15.34 1.21
N ILE A 129 -8.30 -15.65 0.22
CA ILE A 129 -8.04 -14.76 -0.90
C ILE A 129 -9.24 -14.73 -1.85
N GLU A 130 -9.77 -13.54 -2.10
CA GLU A 130 -10.87 -13.30 -3.05
C GLU A 130 -10.31 -12.87 -4.42
N TYR A 131 -9.30 -12.00 -4.40
CA TYR A 131 -8.66 -11.49 -5.61
C TYR A 131 -7.18 -11.22 -5.36
N SER A 132 -6.34 -11.41 -6.37
CA SER A 132 -4.93 -11.03 -6.30
C SER A 132 -4.41 -10.72 -7.70
N SER A 133 -3.66 -9.63 -7.82
CA SER A 133 -3.05 -9.16 -9.07
C SER A 133 -1.79 -8.37 -8.76
N TYR A 134 -0.86 -8.31 -9.69
CA TYR A 134 0.12 -7.22 -9.66
C TYR A 134 -0.51 -5.95 -10.18
N ILE A 135 0.08 -4.81 -9.84
CA ILE A 135 -0.24 -3.47 -10.34
C ILE A 135 1.04 -2.74 -10.69
N PHE A 136 0.91 -1.63 -11.45
CA PHE A 136 2.06 -0.85 -11.93
C PHE A 136 3.01 -1.68 -12.80
N SER A 137 2.49 -2.32 -13.86
CA SER A 137 3.21 -3.28 -14.70
C SER A 137 4.45 -2.70 -15.41
N ILE A 138 4.48 -1.40 -15.64
CA ILE A 138 5.60 -0.71 -16.29
C ILE A 138 6.73 -0.35 -15.33
N LEU A 139 6.48 -0.27 -14.02
CA LEU A 139 7.45 0.22 -13.04
C LEU A 139 8.62 -0.73 -12.73
N PRO A 140 8.52 -2.07 -12.81
CA PRO A 140 9.62 -2.95 -12.43
C PRO A 140 10.93 -2.68 -13.19
N LEU A 141 10.85 -2.42 -14.50
CA LEU A 141 12.04 -2.17 -15.30
C LEU A 141 12.79 -0.87 -14.91
N PRO A 142 12.12 0.31 -14.88
CA PRO A 142 12.80 1.53 -14.42
C PRO A 142 13.25 1.44 -12.94
N VAL A 143 12.48 0.82 -12.05
CA VAL A 143 12.90 0.62 -10.66
C VAL A 143 14.15 -0.24 -10.60
N PHE A 144 14.24 -1.34 -11.35
CA PHE A 144 15.43 -2.18 -11.39
C PHE A 144 16.64 -1.41 -11.90
N LEU A 145 16.52 -0.73 -13.04
CA LEU A 145 17.66 -0.03 -13.67
C LEU A 145 18.11 1.20 -12.89
N MET A 146 17.19 1.95 -12.30
CA MET A 146 17.50 3.25 -11.69
C MET A 146 17.73 3.17 -10.17
N ARG A 147 17.27 2.11 -9.50
CA ARG A 147 17.35 1.95 -8.04
C ARG A 147 18.08 0.67 -7.64
N SER A 148 17.56 -0.48 -8.06
CA SER A 148 18.07 -1.78 -7.59
C SER A 148 19.47 -2.08 -8.11
N LEU A 149 19.74 -1.86 -9.39
CA LEU A 149 21.05 -2.10 -10.00
C LEU A 149 22.13 -1.14 -9.44
N PRO A 150 21.93 0.20 -9.39
CA PRO A 150 22.87 1.10 -8.74
C PRO A 150 23.14 0.77 -7.28
N SER A 151 22.09 0.42 -6.52
CA SER A 151 22.20 0.01 -5.12
C SER A 151 23.12 -1.21 -4.95
N ARG A 152 22.98 -2.24 -5.82
CA ARG A 152 23.82 -3.44 -5.80
C ARG A 152 25.27 -3.19 -6.21
N LEU A 153 25.50 -2.16 -7.04
CA LEU A 153 26.84 -1.74 -7.46
C LEU A 153 27.50 -0.77 -6.46
N GLY A 154 26.86 -0.51 -5.30
CA GLY A 154 27.39 0.42 -4.30
C GLY A 154 27.36 1.89 -4.73
N LEU A 155 26.64 2.20 -5.82
CA LEU A 155 26.48 3.56 -6.33
C LEU A 155 25.39 4.29 -5.55
N HIS A 156 25.71 4.66 -4.31
CA HIS A 156 24.76 5.37 -3.43
C HIS A 156 24.79 6.87 -3.76
N LYS A 157 23.69 7.42 -4.25
CA LYS A 157 23.46 8.86 -4.18
C LYS A 157 22.72 9.15 -2.87
N ASN A 158 23.42 9.74 -1.90
CA ASN A 158 22.80 10.40 -0.76
C ASN A 158 21.93 11.55 -1.27
N SER A 159 20.69 11.26 -1.62
CA SER A 159 19.70 12.31 -1.89
C SER A 159 19.10 12.71 -0.55
N GLY A 160 19.48 13.90 -0.05
CA GLY A 160 18.92 14.46 1.16
C GLY A 160 17.39 14.44 1.12
N GLU A 161 16.77 14.08 2.24
CA GLU A 161 15.34 13.84 2.42
C GLU A 161 14.43 14.98 1.92
N VAL A 162 14.90 16.22 1.92
CA VAL A 162 14.11 17.41 1.59
C VAL A 162 13.87 17.55 0.07
N ASP A 163 14.81 17.13 -0.77
CA ASP A 163 14.71 17.31 -2.23
C ASP A 163 13.82 16.26 -2.93
N LYS A 164 13.64 15.07 -2.35
CA LYS A 164 12.80 14.00 -2.92
C LYS A 164 11.31 14.38 -2.88
N TYR A 165 10.80 14.83 -1.73
CA TYR A 165 9.38 15.18 -1.57
C TYR A 165 8.94 16.35 -2.45
N VAL A 166 9.81 17.31 -2.73
CA VAL A 166 9.48 18.50 -3.54
C VAL A 166 9.54 18.20 -5.04
N LYS A 167 10.41 17.27 -5.48
CA LYS A 167 10.52 16.89 -6.91
C LYS A 167 9.43 15.95 -7.38
N GLU A 168 8.94 15.05 -6.53
CA GLU A 168 7.88 14.08 -6.89
C GLU A 168 6.51 14.73 -7.13
N HIS A 169 6.28 15.95 -6.65
CA HIS A 169 5.01 16.66 -6.82
C HIS A 169 5.00 17.75 -7.90
N LYS A 170 6.12 17.96 -8.61
CA LYS A 170 6.17 18.85 -9.79
C LYS A 170 6.14 18.04 -11.08
N THR A 171 5.00 17.43 -11.38
CA THR A 171 4.77 16.82 -12.70
C THR A 171 4.65 17.92 -13.77
N LYS A 172 5.69 18.06 -14.59
CA LYS A 172 5.53 18.69 -15.89
C LYS A 172 4.64 17.76 -16.72
N LYS A 173 3.44 18.21 -17.07
CA LYS A 173 2.51 17.48 -17.97
C LYS A 173 3.18 17.22 -19.32
N GLY A 174 3.85 16.08 -19.45
CA GLY A 174 4.56 15.66 -20.65
C GLY A 174 3.85 14.50 -21.36
N ILE A 175 4.37 14.13 -22.55
CA ILE A 175 3.90 12.96 -23.30
C ILE A 175 4.01 11.68 -22.45
N ALA A 176 5.06 11.57 -21.63
CA ALA A 176 5.26 10.45 -20.70
C ALA A 176 4.10 10.28 -19.71
N ASP A 177 3.55 11.37 -19.17
CA ASP A 177 2.42 11.32 -18.25
C ASP A 177 1.14 10.82 -18.91
N LYS A 178 0.92 11.21 -20.18
CA LYS A 178 -0.22 10.72 -20.96
C LYS A 178 -0.12 9.21 -21.24
N ILE A 179 1.08 8.74 -21.60
CA ILE A 179 1.34 7.31 -21.82
C ILE A 179 1.15 6.53 -20.52
N MET A 180 1.73 7.01 -19.42
CA MET A 180 1.59 6.40 -18.09
C MET A 180 0.12 6.34 -17.67
N GLY A 181 -0.62 7.44 -17.82
CA GLY A 181 -2.06 7.51 -17.53
C GLY A 181 -2.88 6.53 -18.38
N ALA A 182 -2.55 6.35 -19.65
CA ALA A 182 -3.22 5.38 -20.52
C ALA A 182 -2.95 3.93 -20.08
N ILE A 183 -1.71 3.62 -19.65
CA ILE A 183 -1.36 2.29 -19.13
C ILE A 183 -2.13 2.02 -17.84
N TRP A 184 -2.10 2.92 -16.88
CA TRP A 184 -2.83 2.76 -15.61
C TRP A 184 -4.34 2.67 -15.81
N SER A 185 -4.91 3.44 -16.74
CA SER A 185 -6.33 3.32 -17.10
C SER A 185 -6.67 1.92 -17.65
N ARG A 186 -5.76 1.31 -18.44
CA ARG A 186 -5.90 -0.07 -18.90
C ARG A 186 -5.81 -1.08 -17.75
N GLU A 187 -4.86 -0.90 -16.82
CA GLU A 187 -4.71 -1.75 -15.64
C GLU A 187 -5.98 -1.71 -14.79
N ILE A 188 -6.49 -0.52 -14.49
CA ILE A 188 -7.74 -0.33 -13.74
C ILE A 188 -8.91 -1.03 -14.43
N LYS A 189 -9.06 -0.90 -15.76
CA LYS A 189 -10.11 -1.61 -16.52
C LYS A 189 -9.96 -3.13 -16.41
N ARG A 190 -8.73 -3.67 -16.46
CA ARG A 190 -8.48 -5.10 -16.28
C ARG A 190 -8.90 -5.57 -14.89
N ILE A 191 -8.47 -4.85 -13.84
CA ILE A 191 -8.79 -5.17 -12.45
C ILE A 191 -10.31 -5.11 -12.22
N LYS A 192 -10.98 -4.05 -12.70
CA LYS A 192 -12.45 -3.92 -12.62
C LYS A 192 -13.21 -5.06 -13.32
N SER A 193 -12.63 -5.64 -14.37
CA SER A 193 -13.19 -6.80 -15.05
C SER A 193 -12.79 -8.15 -14.43
N GLY A 194 -12.18 -8.16 -13.25
CA GLY A 194 -11.70 -9.37 -12.55
C GLY A 194 -10.46 -10.01 -13.18
N LYS A 195 -9.87 -9.40 -14.23
CA LYS A 195 -8.67 -9.93 -14.90
C LYS A 195 -7.41 -9.58 -14.13
N LYS A 196 -6.46 -10.50 -14.10
CA LYS A 196 -5.18 -10.34 -13.40
C LYS A 196 -4.10 -9.75 -14.30
N ILE A 197 -3.18 -9.01 -13.68
CA ILE A 197 -1.94 -8.53 -14.30
C ILE A 197 -0.82 -9.45 -13.78
N PRO A 198 -0.06 -10.11 -14.68
CA PRO A 198 0.88 -11.16 -14.27
C PRO A 198 2.18 -10.65 -13.67
N PHE A 199 2.49 -9.35 -13.85
CA PHE A 199 3.75 -8.75 -13.42
C PHE A 199 3.56 -7.25 -13.15
N GLY A 200 4.21 -6.70 -12.09
CA GLY A 200 4.09 -5.28 -11.73
C GLY A 200 4.93 -4.90 -10.52
N GLY A 201 5.01 -3.62 -10.22
CA GLY A 201 5.84 -3.07 -9.13
C GLY A 201 5.30 -3.35 -7.73
N SER A 202 3.99 -3.60 -7.62
CA SER A 202 3.33 -3.91 -6.33
C SER A 202 2.35 -5.05 -6.48
N CYS A 203 2.11 -5.78 -5.38
CA CYS A 203 1.02 -6.73 -5.24
C CYS A 203 -0.23 -5.98 -4.78
N PHE A 204 -1.39 -6.30 -5.35
CA PHE A 204 -2.71 -5.88 -4.87
C PHE A 204 -3.53 -7.13 -4.55
N ILE A 205 -4.01 -7.22 -3.31
CA ILE A 205 -4.72 -8.40 -2.83
C ILE A 205 -5.98 -7.95 -2.08
N VAL A 206 -7.07 -8.65 -2.36
CA VAL A 206 -8.32 -8.57 -1.59
C VAL A 206 -8.52 -9.92 -0.93
N ALA A 207 -8.69 -9.90 0.38
CA ALA A 207 -8.92 -11.11 1.14
C ALA A 207 -10.08 -10.91 2.13
N ARG A 208 -10.75 -11.99 2.46
CA ARG A 208 -11.90 -12.04 3.36
C ARG A 208 -11.52 -12.75 4.64
N LYS A 209 -12.00 -12.25 5.78
CA LYS A 209 -11.92 -12.96 7.06
C LYS A 209 -12.57 -14.34 6.91
N SER A 210 -11.80 -15.39 7.17
CA SER A 210 -12.36 -16.74 7.25
C SER A 210 -13.26 -16.85 8.47
N VAL A 211 -14.39 -17.55 8.31
CA VAL A 211 -15.33 -17.84 9.40
C VAL A 211 -14.77 -18.96 10.26
#